data_ce1e7f7a2d27edf912ba66c0070fa65d
#
_entry.id   ce1e7f7a2d27edf912ba66c0070fa65d
#
_cell.length_a   1.000
_cell.length_b   1.000
_cell.length_c   1.000
_cell.angle_alpha   90.00
_cell.angle_beta   90.00
_cell.angle_gamma   90.00
#
_symmetry.space_group_name_H-M   'P 1'
#
loop_
_entity.id
_entity.type
_entity.pdbx_description
1 polymer ?
#
loop_
_entity_poly.entity_id
_entity_poly.type
_entity_poly.pdbx_seq_one_letter_code
_entity_poly.pdbx_strand_id
1 'polypeptide(L)'
;LLISISTSIVSTFPPASELSRRMAGFFFLLLMVLFSTQVFAAPVKHKPAQSRAQTQNKEARERMKNRAKLLAKAKKRVAVVPLTPEQRIRQAAEKLASRSWNRQQLAMHARWRPGYFGGSERLLPLATESLMAEMVSPRVEETIYKVIHRLKQQLGKPYVWGGQTPDQGFDCSGLINYAYNQLLSRKLPRTANGMFQDSKLKRVNQQQLQRGDLVFFSIKSQDKADHVGVYLGDGQFIEAPRTGLNIRISQLTDNYWQDHYLGAKRILTEEAIL
;
A
#
# COMPACT_ATOMS: atom_id res chain seq x y z
N LEU A 1 73.57 21.65 21.16
CA LEU A 1 74.10 20.91 19.99
C LEU A 1 73.06 21.00 18.88
N LEU A 2 73.31 21.98 17.96
CA LEU A 2 72.54 22.18 16.74
C LEU A 2 73.09 21.28 15.65
N ILE A 3 72.24 20.50 15.03
CA ILE A 3 72.55 19.78 13.78
C ILE A 3 71.62 20.35 12.70
N SER A 4 72.20 21.13 11.80
CA SER A 4 71.62 21.62 10.58
C SER A 4 71.68 20.55 9.51
N ILE A 5 70.56 20.17 8.94
CA ILE A 5 70.50 19.32 7.76
C ILE A 5 69.96 20.14 6.60
N SER A 6 70.89 20.50 5.72
CA SER A 6 70.63 21.17 4.44
C SER A 6 70.28 20.10 3.40
N THR A 7 69.07 20.06 2.91
CA THR A 7 68.67 19.24 1.77
C THR A 7 68.58 20.11 0.51
N SER A 8 69.58 19.95 -0.37
CA SER A 8 69.60 20.53 -1.70
C SER A 8 68.60 19.81 -2.59
N ILE A 9 67.56 20.55 -3.05
CA ILE A 9 66.64 20.08 -4.07
C ILE A 9 67.28 20.36 -5.44
N VAL A 10 67.82 19.34 -6.10
CA VAL A 10 68.24 19.40 -7.51
C VAL A 10 67.00 19.30 -8.40
N SER A 11 66.60 20.40 -8.97
CA SER A 11 65.54 20.52 -9.98
C SER A 11 66.10 20.08 -11.34
N THR A 12 65.81 18.87 -11.76
CA THR A 12 66.11 18.38 -13.14
C THR A 12 64.96 18.74 -14.04
N PHE A 13 65.15 19.81 -14.84
CA PHE A 13 64.24 20.07 -15.96
C PHE A 13 64.61 19.17 -17.15
N PRO A 14 63.64 18.52 -17.81
CA PRO A 14 63.94 17.76 -19.03
C PRO A 14 64.20 18.67 -20.23
N PRO A 15 65.01 18.24 -21.21
CA PRO A 15 65.37 19.07 -22.35
C PRO A 15 64.17 19.42 -23.26
N ALA A 16 64.19 20.59 -23.85
CA ALA A 16 63.09 21.20 -24.63
C ALA A 16 62.54 20.33 -25.80
N SER A 17 63.31 19.33 -26.26
CA SER A 17 62.90 18.39 -27.30
C SER A 17 61.82 17.37 -26.89
N GLU A 18 61.71 17.07 -25.59
CA GLU A 18 60.65 16.16 -25.11
C GLU A 18 59.33 16.86 -24.86
N LEU A 19 59.38 18.16 -24.52
CA LEU A 19 58.18 18.94 -24.25
C LEU A 19 57.32 19.12 -25.54
N SER A 20 57.96 19.30 -26.67
CA SER A 20 57.27 19.45 -27.98
C SER A 20 56.56 18.18 -28.44
N ARG A 21 57.15 16.98 -28.16
CA ARG A 21 56.54 15.69 -28.49
C ARG A 21 55.34 15.37 -27.57
N ARG A 22 55.39 15.72 -26.32
CA ARG A 22 54.28 15.55 -25.39
C ARG A 22 53.13 16.50 -25.64
N MET A 23 53.42 17.75 -26.04
CA MET A 23 52.42 18.72 -26.44
C MET A 23 51.73 18.34 -27.74
N ALA A 24 52.44 17.79 -28.74
CA ALA A 24 51.83 17.28 -29.96
C ALA A 24 50.92 16.08 -29.74
N GLY A 25 51.26 15.16 -28.79
CA GLY A 25 50.39 14.04 -28.42
C GLY A 25 49.13 14.49 -27.69
N PHE A 26 49.23 15.51 -26.84
CA PHE A 26 48.05 16.06 -26.14
C PHE A 26 47.13 16.81 -27.11
N PHE A 27 47.69 17.54 -28.08
CA PHE A 27 46.86 18.23 -29.10
C PHE A 27 46.17 17.24 -30.04
N PHE A 28 46.83 16.12 -30.39
CA PHE A 28 46.21 15.08 -31.21
C PHE A 28 45.09 14.32 -30.45
N LEU A 29 45.30 14.08 -29.14
CA LEU A 29 44.26 13.46 -28.30
C LEU A 29 43.08 14.41 -28.03
N LEU A 30 43.34 15.71 -27.87
CA LEU A 30 42.31 16.73 -27.74
C LEU A 30 41.50 16.90 -29.01
N LEU A 31 42.16 16.82 -30.21
CA LEU A 31 41.47 16.89 -31.50
C LEU A 31 40.63 15.64 -31.76
N MET A 32 41.08 14.45 -31.33
CA MET A 32 40.29 13.21 -31.44
C MET A 32 39.07 13.22 -30.48
N VAL A 33 39.17 13.81 -29.30
CA VAL A 33 38.04 13.98 -28.38
C VAL A 33 37.03 14.99 -28.92
N LEU A 34 37.48 16.04 -29.59
CA LEU A 34 36.58 17.02 -30.23
C LEU A 34 35.87 16.48 -31.52
N PHE A 35 36.48 15.48 -32.20
CA PHE A 35 35.87 14.85 -33.38
C PHE A 35 34.91 13.70 -33.00
N SER A 36 35.02 13.11 -31.81
CA SER A 36 34.18 11.99 -31.38
C SER A 36 32.82 12.41 -30.79
N THR A 37 32.51 13.71 -30.67
CA THR A 37 31.23 14.23 -30.17
C THR A 37 30.26 14.69 -31.25
N GLN A 38 30.55 14.45 -32.53
CA GLN A 38 29.48 14.52 -33.52
C GLN A 38 28.71 13.20 -33.55
N VAL A 39 27.99 12.92 -32.44
CA VAL A 39 26.84 12.05 -32.54
C VAL A 39 25.85 12.73 -33.45
N PHE A 40 25.78 12.26 -34.70
CA PHE A 40 24.63 12.55 -35.56
C PHE A 40 23.40 12.06 -34.82
N ALA A 41 22.74 12.95 -34.08
CA ALA A 41 21.40 12.74 -33.62
C ALA A 41 20.54 12.61 -34.86
N ALA A 42 20.27 11.38 -35.28
CA ALA A 42 19.26 11.12 -36.28
C ALA A 42 17.99 11.85 -35.84
N PRO A 43 17.29 12.56 -36.69
CA PRO A 43 16.09 13.28 -36.34
C PRO A 43 15.11 12.26 -35.74
N VAL A 44 14.85 12.35 -34.45
CA VAL A 44 13.80 11.58 -33.80
C VAL A 44 12.51 12.03 -34.45
N LYS A 45 12.01 11.22 -35.38
CA LYS A 45 10.68 11.41 -35.95
C LYS A 45 9.68 11.32 -34.81
N HIS A 46 9.33 12.46 -34.23
CA HIS A 46 8.20 12.56 -33.33
C HIS A 46 6.96 12.11 -34.10
N LYS A 47 6.50 10.90 -33.82
CA LYS A 47 5.17 10.49 -34.28
C LYS A 47 4.16 11.49 -33.73
N PRO A 48 3.27 12.04 -34.56
CA PRO A 48 2.29 13.02 -34.13
C PRO A 48 1.45 12.45 -32.95
N ALA A 49 1.05 13.30 -32.01
CA ALA A 49 0.33 12.92 -30.80
C ALA A 49 -0.90 12.05 -31.08
N GLN A 50 -1.55 12.24 -32.24
CA GLN A 50 -2.67 11.42 -32.70
C GLN A 50 -2.31 9.95 -32.94
N SER A 51 -1.10 9.64 -33.42
CA SER A 51 -0.66 8.26 -33.65
C SER A 51 -0.37 7.54 -32.33
N ARG A 52 0.08 8.26 -31.30
CA ARG A 52 0.29 7.72 -29.94
C ARG A 52 -1.04 7.39 -29.25
N ALA A 53 -2.03 8.25 -29.37
CA ALA A 53 -3.38 8.01 -28.82
C ALA A 53 -4.08 6.81 -29.49
N GLN A 54 -3.91 6.65 -30.81
CA GLN A 54 -4.46 5.51 -31.54
C GLN A 54 -3.77 4.19 -31.17
N THR A 55 -2.45 4.20 -30.94
CA THR A 55 -1.70 3.02 -30.52
C THR A 55 -2.10 2.61 -29.09
N GLN A 56 -2.21 3.55 -28.17
CA GLN A 56 -2.66 3.30 -26.80
C GLN A 56 -4.11 2.76 -26.76
N ASN A 57 -4.98 3.27 -27.61
CA ASN A 57 -6.36 2.79 -27.72
C ASN A 57 -6.44 1.37 -28.30
N LYS A 58 -5.56 1.04 -29.24
CA LYS A 58 -5.45 -0.32 -29.81
C LYS A 58 -4.93 -1.31 -28.77
N GLU A 59 -3.89 -0.97 -28.04
CA GLU A 59 -3.36 -1.79 -26.94
C GLU A 59 -4.36 -1.98 -25.80
N ALA A 60 -5.08 -0.93 -25.43
CA ALA A 60 -6.14 -1.02 -24.42
C ALA A 60 -7.27 -1.97 -24.85
N ARG A 61 -7.69 -1.91 -26.12
CA ARG A 61 -8.68 -2.83 -26.70
C ARG A 61 -8.17 -4.29 -26.74
N GLU A 62 -6.90 -4.51 -27.07
CA GLU A 62 -6.30 -5.86 -27.04
C GLU A 62 -6.18 -6.40 -25.62
N ARG A 63 -5.78 -5.58 -24.64
CA ARG A 63 -5.78 -5.96 -23.22
C ARG A 63 -7.18 -6.34 -22.73
N MET A 64 -8.21 -5.60 -23.14
CA MET A 64 -9.60 -5.92 -22.82
C MET A 64 -10.05 -7.26 -23.47
N LYS A 65 -9.73 -7.49 -24.74
CA LYS A 65 -10.02 -8.77 -25.42
C LYS A 65 -9.30 -9.96 -24.76
N ASN A 66 -8.04 -9.80 -24.43
CA ASN A 66 -7.26 -10.85 -23.76
C ASN A 66 -7.80 -11.13 -22.35
N ARG A 67 -8.20 -10.08 -21.60
CA ARG A 67 -8.88 -10.22 -20.30
C ARG A 67 -10.22 -10.96 -20.44
N ALA A 68 -11.02 -10.62 -21.46
CA ALA A 68 -12.28 -11.32 -21.72
C ALA A 68 -12.07 -12.79 -22.08
N LYS A 69 -11.02 -13.11 -22.88
CA LYS A 69 -10.64 -14.51 -23.20
C LYS A 69 -10.18 -15.27 -21.94
N LEU A 70 -9.40 -14.64 -21.06
CA LEU A 70 -8.96 -15.25 -19.79
C LEU A 70 -10.14 -15.49 -18.86
N LEU A 71 -11.07 -14.55 -18.76
CA LEU A 71 -12.30 -14.71 -17.97
C LEU A 71 -13.23 -15.81 -18.53
N ALA A 72 -13.36 -15.90 -19.85
CA ALA A 72 -14.12 -16.98 -20.51
C ALA A 72 -13.45 -18.35 -20.30
N LYS A 73 -12.10 -18.40 -20.36
CA LYS A 73 -11.32 -19.62 -20.06
C LYS A 73 -11.39 -20.01 -18.58
N ALA A 74 -11.40 -19.04 -17.67
CA ALA A 74 -11.62 -19.27 -16.24
C ALA A 74 -13.03 -19.77 -15.95
N LYS A 75 -14.07 -19.22 -16.59
CA LYS A 75 -15.44 -19.73 -16.50
C LYS A 75 -15.58 -21.16 -17.02
N LYS A 76 -14.86 -21.53 -18.08
CA LYS A 76 -14.86 -22.93 -18.60
C LYS A 76 -14.08 -23.90 -17.72
N ARG A 77 -13.06 -23.45 -16.95
CA ARG A 77 -12.25 -24.29 -16.06
C ARG A 77 -12.89 -24.56 -14.71
N VAL A 78 -13.81 -23.70 -14.28
CA VAL A 78 -14.69 -24.00 -13.16
C VAL A 78 -15.86 -24.78 -13.74
N ALA A 79 -15.64 -26.08 -14.02
CA ALA A 79 -16.74 -27.02 -14.00
C ALA A 79 -17.29 -26.91 -12.57
N VAL A 80 -18.37 -26.17 -12.40
CA VAL A 80 -19.10 -26.05 -11.14
C VAL A 80 -19.60 -27.47 -10.87
N VAL A 81 -18.85 -28.21 -10.05
CA VAL A 81 -19.40 -29.42 -9.44
C VAL A 81 -20.66 -28.94 -8.74
N PRO A 82 -21.85 -29.41 -9.15
CA PRO A 82 -23.09 -28.95 -8.56
C PRO A 82 -23.03 -29.26 -7.07
N LEU A 83 -23.11 -28.23 -6.25
CA LEU A 83 -23.12 -28.34 -4.79
C LEU A 83 -24.20 -29.34 -4.39
N THR A 84 -23.86 -30.27 -3.51
CA THR A 84 -24.85 -31.18 -2.92
C THR A 84 -25.97 -30.40 -2.25
N PRO A 85 -27.18 -30.97 -2.08
CA PRO A 85 -28.28 -30.27 -1.38
C PRO A 85 -27.84 -29.76 0.00
N GLU A 86 -27.06 -30.50 0.76
CA GLU A 86 -26.53 -30.11 2.07
C GLU A 86 -25.56 -28.94 1.98
N GLN A 87 -24.67 -28.94 0.98
CA GLN A 87 -23.76 -27.82 0.76
C GLN A 87 -24.49 -26.53 0.36
N ARG A 88 -25.60 -26.62 -0.40
CA ARG A 88 -26.46 -25.46 -0.73
C ARG A 88 -27.17 -24.92 0.50
N ILE A 89 -27.69 -25.80 1.35
CA ILE A 89 -28.35 -25.41 2.62
C ILE A 89 -27.34 -24.73 3.53
N ARG A 90 -26.15 -25.30 3.71
CA ARG A 90 -25.08 -24.74 4.53
C ARG A 90 -24.63 -23.38 4.00
N GLN A 91 -24.42 -23.23 2.70
CA GLN A 91 -24.04 -21.98 2.08
C GLN A 91 -25.15 -20.91 2.17
N ALA A 92 -26.41 -21.30 2.06
CA ALA A 92 -27.56 -20.42 2.24
C ALA A 92 -27.69 -19.97 3.70
N ALA A 93 -27.51 -20.88 4.67
CA ALA A 93 -27.53 -20.57 6.08
C ALA A 93 -26.38 -19.61 6.47
N GLU A 94 -25.16 -19.84 5.97
CA GLU A 94 -24.01 -18.97 6.18
C GLU A 94 -24.21 -17.57 5.57
N LYS A 95 -24.85 -17.50 4.40
CA LYS A 95 -25.22 -16.25 3.74
C LYS A 95 -26.34 -15.50 4.49
N LEU A 96 -27.29 -16.20 5.08
CA LEU A 96 -28.33 -15.60 5.92
C LEU A 96 -27.75 -15.13 7.26
N ALA A 97 -26.90 -15.93 7.91
CA ALA A 97 -26.21 -15.57 9.13
C ALA A 97 -25.34 -14.31 8.95
N SER A 98 -24.57 -14.24 7.86
CA SER A 98 -23.76 -13.05 7.57
C SER A 98 -24.61 -11.81 7.27
N ARG A 99 -25.80 -11.97 6.63
CA ARG A 99 -26.74 -10.86 6.40
C ARG A 99 -27.40 -10.38 7.69
N SER A 100 -27.84 -11.29 8.56
CA SER A 100 -28.43 -10.95 9.85
C SER A 100 -27.43 -10.25 10.76
N TRP A 101 -26.20 -10.76 10.81
CA TRP A 101 -25.12 -10.19 11.57
C TRP A 101 -24.72 -8.79 11.08
N ASN A 102 -24.58 -8.60 9.75
CA ASN A 102 -24.31 -7.30 9.16
C ASN A 102 -25.44 -6.29 9.43
N ARG A 103 -26.71 -6.73 9.41
CA ARG A 103 -27.87 -5.89 9.74
C ARG A 103 -27.86 -5.48 11.22
N GLN A 104 -27.50 -6.39 12.12
CA GLN A 104 -27.40 -6.12 13.54
C GLN A 104 -26.23 -5.14 13.84
N GLN A 105 -25.10 -5.29 13.16
CA GLN A 105 -23.97 -4.35 13.24
C GLN A 105 -24.38 -2.93 12.73
N LEU A 106 -25.07 -2.86 11.61
CA LEU A 106 -25.58 -1.58 11.09
C LEU A 106 -26.57 -0.93 12.06
N ALA A 107 -27.43 -1.71 12.73
CA ALA A 107 -28.37 -1.20 13.72
C ALA A 107 -27.68 -0.70 15.00
N MET A 108 -26.63 -1.38 15.46
CA MET A 108 -25.81 -0.91 16.60
C MET A 108 -25.08 0.40 16.25
N HIS A 109 -24.59 0.53 15.04
CA HIS A 109 -23.91 1.75 14.59
C HIS A 109 -24.87 2.91 14.27
N ALA A 110 -26.12 2.64 13.94
CA ALA A 110 -27.14 3.68 13.75
C ALA A 110 -27.46 4.41 15.06
N ARG A 111 -27.22 3.80 16.21
CA ARG A 111 -27.35 4.43 17.55
C ARG A 111 -26.17 5.32 17.92
N TRP A 112 -25.05 5.22 17.21
CA TRP A 112 -23.86 6.02 17.46
C TRP A 112 -23.98 7.36 16.71
N ARG A 113 -24.41 8.42 17.42
CA ARG A 113 -24.42 9.80 16.92
C ARG A 113 -23.13 10.49 17.38
N PRO A 114 -22.39 11.22 16.50
CA PRO A 114 -21.31 12.09 16.93
C PRO A 114 -21.88 13.11 17.94
N GLY A 115 -21.28 13.18 19.14
CA GLY A 115 -21.70 14.12 20.18
C GLY A 115 -22.61 13.55 21.30
N TYR A 116 -23.02 12.29 21.24
CA TYR A 116 -23.68 11.64 22.38
C TYR A 116 -22.63 11.03 23.34
N PHE A 117 -21.97 11.88 24.09
CA PHE A 117 -21.34 11.47 25.34
C PHE A 117 -22.47 11.42 26.39
N GLY A 118 -22.93 10.20 26.67
CA GLY A 118 -23.85 9.99 27.80
C GLY A 118 -23.21 10.55 29.08
N GLY A 119 -23.85 11.55 29.64
CA GLY A 119 -23.34 12.32 30.75
C GLY A 119 -22.93 11.47 31.96
N SER A 120 -21.71 11.59 32.31
CA SER A 120 -21.21 11.64 33.68
C SER A 120 -20.01 12.59 33.67
N GLU A 121 -20.29 13.87 33.93
CA GLU A 121 -19.28 14.79 34.48
C GLU A 121 -18.81 14.20 35.81
N ARG A 122 -17.86 13.28 35.75
CA ARG A 122 -16.96 13.00 36.86
C ARG A 122 -15.72 13.80 36.61
N LEU A 123 -15.57 14.88 37.36
CA LEU A 123 -14.33 15.63 37.51
C LEU A 123 -13.16 14.64 37.67
N LEU A 124 -12.42 14.44 36.61
CA LEU A 124 -11.15 13.73 36.64
C LEU A 124 -10.13 14.65 37.33
N PRO A 125 -9.42 14.17 38.35
CA PRO A 125 -8.29 14.90 38.90
C PRO A 125 -7.25 15.07 37.82
N LEU A 126 -6.49 16.18 37.90
CA LEU A 126 -5.37 16.52 37.04
C LEU A 126 -4.48 15.29 36.81
N ALA A 127 -4.76 14.57 35.75
CA ALA A 127 -3.90 13.51 35.27
C ALA A 127 -2.70 14.16 34.57
N THR A 128 -1.56 13.84 35.11
CA THR A 128 -0.24 14.25 34.68
C THR A 128 -0.06 14.25 33.17
N GLU A 129 0.74 15.18 32.66
CA GLU A 129 1.14 15.41 31.28
C GLU A 129 1.48 14.11 30.48
N SER A 130 1.88 13.06 31.18
CA SER A 130 2.15 11.72 30.65
C SER A 130 0.90 10.98 30.13
N LEU A 131 -0.30 11.24 30.68
CA LEU A 131 -1.55 10.65 30.17
C LEU A 131 -2.11 11.43 28.96
N MET A 132 -1.74 12.69 28.82
CA MET A 132 -2.10 13.50 27.65
C MET A 132 -1.34 13.05 26.37
N ALA A 133 -0.13 12.51 26.52
CA ALA A 133 0.69 12.02 25.39
C ALA A 133 0.14 10.73 24.75
N GLU A 134 -0.78 10.03 25.40
CA GLU A 134 -1.40 8.81 24.89
C GLU A 134 -2.80 9.03 24.29
N MET A 135 -3.34 10.24 24.40
CA MET A 135 -4.63 10.60 23.80
C MET A 135 -4.44 10.82 22.29
N VAL A 136 -5.15 10.05 21.49
CA VAL A 136 -5.26 10.28 20.06
C VAL A 136 -5.81 11.69 19.85
N SER A 137 -5.12 12.50 19.04
CA SER A 137 -5.57 13.88 18.79
C SER A 137 -6.95 13.91 18.12
N PRO A 138 -7.75 14.95 18.32
CA PRO A 138 -9.07 15.08 17.69
C PRO A 138 -9.02 14.97 16.17
N ARG A 139 -7.96 15.46 15.54
CA ARG A 139 -7.75 15.40 14.08
C ARG A 139 -7.50 13.97 13.59
N VAL A 140 -6.69 13.20 14.31
CA VAL A 140 -6.44 11.78 14.01
C VAL A 140 -7.71 10.98 14.25
N GLU A 141 -8.46 11.25 15.34
CA GLU A 141 -9.71 10.57 15.64
C GLU A 141 -10.78 10.81 14.57
N GLU A 142 -10.95 12.04 14.11
CA GLU A 142 -11.84 12.37 13.00
C GLU A 142 -11.43 11.63 11.72
N THR A 143 -10.13 11.53 11.45
CA THR A 143 -9.62 10.80 10.28
C THR A 143 -9.87 9.31 10.39
N ILE A 144 -9.67 8.71 11.58
CA ILE A 144 -10.05 7.31 11.86
C ILE A 144 -11.54 7.09 11.58
N TYR A 145 -12.39 8.01 12.04
CA TYR A 145 -13.82 7.94 11.76
C TYR A 145 -14.13 7.95 10.27
N LYS A 146 -13.54 8.89 9.51
CA LYS A 146 -13.71 8.99 8.04
C LYS A 146 -13.29 7.70 7.34
N VAL A 147 -12.14 7.14 7.70
CA VAL A 147 -11.64 5.87 7.14
C VAL A 147 -12.62 4.73 7.41
N ILE A 148 -13.00 4.53 8.67
CA ILE A 148 -13.90 3.44 9.06
C ILE A 148 -15.27 3.59 8.40
N HIS A 149 -15.80 4.81 8.33
CA HIS A 149 -17.05 5.07 7.64
C HIS A 149 -16.99 4.69 6.16
N ARG A 150 -15.92 5.10 5.44
CA ARG A 150 -15.69 4.72 4.03
C ARG A 150 -15.60 3.20 3.84
N LEU A 151 -14.91 2.50 4.74
CA LEU A 151 -14.80 1.04 4.72
C LEU A 151 -16.17 0.38 4.91
N LYS A 152 -16.94 0.81 5.91
CA LYS A 152 -18.25 0.25 6.23
C LYS A 152 -19.27 0.43 5.11
N GLN A 153 -19.18 1.51 4.34
CA GLN A 153 -19.98 1.71 3.13
C GLN A 153 -19.74 0.66 2.03
N GLN A 154 -18.62 -0.08 2.11
CA GLN A 154 -18.29 -1.12 1.14
C GLN A 154 -18.71 -2.53 1.59
N LEU A 155 -19.26 -2.68 2.80
CA LEU A 155 -19.74 -3.97 3.30
C LEU A 155 -20.71 -4.63 2.35
N GLY A 156 -20.52 -5.92 2.14
CA GLY A 156 -21.36 -6.73 1.24
C GLY A 156 -21.00 -6.62 -0.25
N LYS A 157 -20.11 -5.71 -0.66
CA LYS A 157 -19.60 -5.66 -2.03
C LYS A 157 -18.67 -6.85 -2.30
N PRO A 158 -18.64 -7.34 -3.56
CA PRO A 158 -17.86 -8.52 -3.89
C PRO A 158 -16.35 -8.23 -3.84
N TYR A 159 -15.59 -9.25 -3.43
CA TYR A 159 -14.16 -9.28 -3.66
C TYR A 159 -13.88 -9.39 -5.16
N VAL A 160 -13.01 -8.51 -5.67
CA VAL A 160 -12.53 -8.56 -7.05
C VAL A 160 -11.01 -8.40 -7.06
N TRP A 161 -10.29 -9.40 -7.58
CA TRP A 161 -8.83 -9.34 -7.68
C TRP A 161 -8.37 -8.11 -8.49
N GLY A 162 -7.52 -7.28 -7.90
CA GLY A 162 -7.04 -6.03 -8.50
C GLY A 162 -8.04 -4.88 -8.42
N GLY A 163 -9.24 -5.08 -7.86
CA GLY A 163 -10.27 -4.06 -7.72
C GLY A 163 -9.88 -2.99 -6.68
N GLN A 164 -10.25 -1.73 -6.95
CA GLN A 164 -9.89 -0.57 -6.15
C GLN A 164 -11.00 0.46 -6.02
N THR A 165 -12.18 0.21 -6.63
CA THR A 165 -13.28 1.18 -6.67
C THR A 165 -14.60 0.52 -6.30
N PRO A 166 -15.56 1.31 -5.77
CA PRO A 166 -16.89 0.82 -5.42
C PRO A 166 -17.65 0.11 -6.55
N ASP A 167 -17.41 0.52 -7.81
CA ASP A 167 -18.12 -0.02 -8.98
C ASP A 167 -17.47 -1.32 -9.49
N GLN A 168 -16.15 -1.47 -9.30
CA GLN A 168 -15.42 -2.66 -9.72
C GLN A 168 -15.41 -3.75 -8.65
N GLY A 169 -15.64 -3.41 -7.39
CA GLY A 169 -15.31 -4.21 -6.22
C GLY A 169 -13.85 -4.00 -5.78
N PHE A 170 -13.42 -4.73 -4.77
CA PHE A 170 -12.12 -4.52 -4.12
C PHE A 170 -11.39 -5.84 -3.89
N ASP A 171 -10.03 -5.81 -4.03
CA ASP A 171 -9.19 -6.76 -3.32
C ASP A 171 -8.84 -6.23 -1.91
N CYS A 172 -8.15 -7.03 -1.10
CA CYS A 172 -7.85 -6.67 0.30
C CYS A 172 -7.10 -5.33 0.41
N SER A 173 -6.02 -5.15 -0.33
CA SER A 173 -5.21 -3.92 -0.33
C SER A 173 -5.84 -2.77 -1.12
N GLY A 174 -6.66 -3.06 -2.13
CA GLY A 174 -7.42 -2.06 -2.87
C GLY A 174 -8.47 -1.37 -2.00
N LEU A 175 -9.14 -2.12 -1.13
CA LEU A 175 -10.07 -1.57 -0.13
C LEU A 175 -9.35 -0.60 0.82
N ILE A 176 -8.15 -0.96 1.29
CA ILE A 176 -7.32 -0.09 2.14
C ILE A 176 -6.93 1.18 1.38
N ASN A 177 -6.38 1.05 0.17
CA ASN A 177 -5.97 2.20 -0.64
C ASN A 177 -7.14 3.16 -0.92
N TYR A 178 -8.33 2.64 -1.18
CA TYR A 178 -9.54 3.43 -1.37
C TYR A 178 -9.91 4.22 -0.10
N ALA A 179 -9.85 3.59 1.07
CA ALA A 179 -10.27 4.22 2.31
C ALA A 179 -9.28 5.27 2.82
N TYR A 180 -7.96 5.01 2.68
CA TYR A 180 -6.91 5.80 3.31
C TYR A 180 -6.26 6.84 2.41
N ASN A 181 -5.96 6.53 1.13
CA ASN A 181 -5.05 7.33 0.31
C ASN A 181 -5.53 8.76 0.00
N GLN A 182 -6.81 9.06 0.18
CA GLN A 182 -7.34 10.42 0.01
C GLN A 182 -7.15 11.28 1.28
N LEU A 183 -6.80 10.66 2.40
CA LEU A 183 -6.66 11.30 3.70
C LEU A 183 -5.20 11.35 4.17
N LEU A 184 -4.29 10.77 3.38
CA LEU A 184 -2.87 10.66 3.71
C LEU A 184 -2.02 11.57 2.84
N SER A 185 -1.04 12.22 3.46
CA SER A 185 0.01 13.00 2.79
C SER A 185 0.86 12.15 1.85
N ARG A 186 1.06 10.87 2.16
CA ARG A 186 1.76 9.88 1.34
C ARG A 186 0.88 8.66 1.08
N LYS A 187 0.73 8.29 -0.19
CA LYS A 187 -0.03 7.10 -0.59
C LYS A 187 0.61 5.82 -0.10
N LEU A 188 -0.23 4.88 0.31
CA LEU A 188 0.20 3.55 0.70
C LEU A 188 0.65 2.72 -0.51
N PRO A 189 1.56 1.75 -0.33
CA PRO A 189 1.89 0.76 -1.34
C PRO A 189 0.65 0.01 -1.83
N ARG A 190 0.66 -0.44 -3.10
CA ARG A 190 -0.53 -1.10 -3.69
C ARG A 190 -0.83 -2.47 -3.10
N THR A 191 0.15 -3.19 -2.60
CA THR A 191 0.00 -4.58 -2.15
C THR A 191 0.07 -4.71 -0.64
N ALA A 192 -0.57 -5.74 -0.08
CA ALA A 192 -0.52 -6.05 1.35
C ALA A 192 0.93 -6.21 1.83
N ASN A 193 1.75 -6.97 1.10
CA ASN A 193 3.16 -7.14 1.47
C ASN A 193 3.95 -5.83 1.38
N GLY A 194 3.69 -4.99 0.39
CA GLY A 194 4.31 -3.68 0.28
C GLY A 194 3.98 -2.78 1.48
N MET A 195 2.74 -2.79 1.95
CA MET A 195 2.33 -2.08 3.17
C MET A 195 2.99 -2.67 4.42
N PHE A 196 3.08 -3.99 4.51
CA PHE A 196 3.71 -4.67 5.66
C PHE A 196 5.21 -4.40 5.75
N GLN A 197 5.91 -4.35 4.61
CA GLN A 197 7.35 -4.08 4.55
C GLN A 197 7.70 -2.58 4.61
N ASP A 198 6.73 -1.69 4.49
CA ASP A 198 6.97 -0.24 4.52
C ASP A 198 7.52 0.19 5.88
N SER A 199 8.81 0.56 5.93
CA SER A 199 9.50 0.98 7.16
C SER A 199 8.99 2.29 7.74
N LYS A 200 8.30 3.11 6.93
CA LYS A 200 7.70 4.38 7.36
C LYS A 200 6.42 4.19 8.18
N LEU A 201 5.82 3.00 8.15
CA LEU A 201 4.64 2.69 8.92
C LEU A 201 5.04 2.10 10.29
N LYS A 202 4.53 2.67 11.37
CA LYS A 202 4.83 2.26 12.75
C LYS A 202 4.32 0.84 13.01
N ARG A 203 5.18 -0.07 13.46
CA ARG A 203 4.76 -1.39 13.94
C ARG A 203 3.97 -1.26 15.25
N VAL A 204 2.94 -2.08 15.41
CA VAL A 204 2.08 -2.10 16.58
C VAL A 204 1.96 -3.53 17.10
N ASN A 205 2.09 -3.70 18.40
CA ASN A 205 1.84 -4.98 19.06
C ASN A 205 0.33 -5.27 19.07
N GLN A 206 -0.04 -6.55 19.05
CA GLN A 206 -1.44 -6.97 19.02
C GLN A 206 -2.25 -6.42 20.23
N GLN A 207 -1.64 -6.32 21.40
CA GLN A 207 -2.25 -5.78 22.60
C GLN A 207 -2.46 -4.26 22.58
N GLN A 208 -1.79 -3.56 21.66
CA GLN A 208 -1.84 -2.10 21.51
C GLN A 208 -2.61 -1.67 20.26
N LEU A 209 -3.38 -2.60 19.66
CA LEU A 209 -4.19 -2.31 18.49
C LEU A 209 -5.23 -1.22 18.79
N GLN A 210 -5.29 -0.24 17.89
CA GLN A 210 -6.29 0.83 17.91
C GLN A 210 -7.10 0.81 16.62
N ARG A 211 -8.29 1.36 16.69
CA ARG A 211 -9.16 1.50 15.51
C ARG A 211 -8.41 2.23 14.39
N GLY A 212 -8.48 1.67 13.18
CA GLY A 212 -7.76 2.19 12.02
C GLY A 212 -6.35 1.62 11.85
N ASP A 213 -5.85 0.74 12.72
CA ASP A 213 -4.61 0.01 12.46
C ASP A 213 -4.82 -1.04 11.38
N LEU A 214 -3.80 -1.26 10.55
CA LEU A 214 -3.80 -2.37 9.60
C LEU A 214 -3.33 -3.65 10.28
N VAL A 215 -4.08 -4.73 10.08
CA VAL A 215 -3.73 -6.09 10.52
C VAL A 215 -3.37 -6.93 9.32
N PHE A 216 -2.24 -7.64 9.39
CA PHE A 216 -1.67 -8.39 8.27
C PHE A 216 -1.61 -9.88 8.56
N PHE A 217 -1.84 -10.68 7.53
CA PHE A 217 -1.90 -12.12 7.62
C PHE A 217 -1.09 -12.79 6.50
N SER A 218 -0.58 -13.99 6.80
CA SER A 218 0.08 -14.89 5.87
C SER A 218 -0.78 -16.14 5.69
N ILE A 219 -1.61 -16.15 4.66
CA ILE A 219 -2.56 -17.25 4.42
C ILE A 219 -1.96 -18.33 3.52
N LYS A 220 -1.14 -17.92 2.54
CA LYS A 220 -0.56 -18.81 1.52
C LYS A 220 0.95 -18.91 1.60
N SER A 221 1.61 -17.93 2.16
CA SER A 221 3.08 -17.83 2.23
C SER A 221 3.50 -17.76 3.68
N GLN A 222 4.62 -18.39 4.06
CA GLN A 222 5.06 -18.38 5.47
C GLN A 222 5.57 -17.02 5.95
N ASP A 223 6.14 -16.17 5.06
CA ASP A 223 6.87 -14.96 5.46
C ASP A 223 6.39 -13.66 4.78
N LYS A 224 5.29 -13.71 4.02
CA LYS A 224 4.79 -12.55 3.28
C LYS A 224 3.35 -12.25 3.64
N ALA A 225 3.05 -10.96 3.85
CA ALA A 225 1.68 -10.53 4.02
C ALA A 225 0.92 -10.66 2.69
N ASP A 226 0.11 -11.69 2.55
CA ASP A 226 -0.74 -11.90 1.39
C ASP A 226 -2.20 -11.48 1.63
N HIS A 227 -2.50 -11.08 2.87
CA HIS A 227 -3.79 -10.51 3.22
C HIS A 227 -3.67 -9.36 4.23
N VAL A 228 -4.64 -8.43 4.19
CA VAL A 228 -4.69 -7.26 5.06
C VAL A 228 -6.13 -6.86 5.34
N GLY A 229 -6.39 -6.42 6.58
CA GLY A 229 -7.64 -5.83 7.02
C GLY A 229 -7.42 -4.59 7.88
N VAL A 230 -8.51 -3.94 8.30
CA VAL A 230 -8.48 -2.77 9.18
C VAL A 230 -9.15 -3.09 10.50
N TYR A 231 -8.44 -2.91 11.59
CA TYR A 231 -8.95 -3.12 12.93
C TYR A 231 -10.02 -2.09 13.30
N LEU A 232 -11.14 -2.57 13.84
CA LEU A 232 -12.30 -1.75 14.18
C LEU A 232 -12.50 -1.55 15.69
N GLY A 233 -11.67 -2.19 16.51
CA GLY A 233 -11.87 -2.30 17.95
C GLY A 233 -12.53 -3.64 18.33
N ASP A 234 -12.50 -3.98 19.61
CA ASP A 234 -13.20 -5.13 20.20
C ASP A 234 -12.90 -6.47 19.51
N GLY A 235 -11.65 -6.66 19.06
CA GLY A 235 -11.23 -7.86 18.37
C GLY A 235 -11.75 -7.98 16.93
N GLN A 236 -12.41 -6.97 16.39
CA GLN A 236 -13.01 -6.98 15.05
C GLN A 236 -12.13 -6.31 14.02
N PHE A 237 -12.17 -6.80 12.78
CA PHE A 237 -11.55 -6.12 11.65
C PHE A 237 -12.38 -6.27 10.37
N ILE A 238 -12.32 -5.28 9.48
CA ILE A 238 -12.99 -5.32 8.17
C ILE A 238 -12.00 -5.74 7.10
N GLU A 239 -12.45 -6.61 6.18
CA GLU A 239 -11.63 -7.20 5.13
C GLU A 239 -12.39 -7.40 3.82
N ALA A 240 -11.66 -7.45 2.70
CA ALA A 240 -12.09 -8.02 1.44
C ALA A 240 -11.39 -9.40 1.30
N PRO A 241 -12.06 -10.53 1.58
CA PRO A 241 -11.37 -11.78 1.90
C PRO A 241 -10.76 -12.49 0.69
N ARG A 242 -11.57 -12.91 -0.29
CA ARG A 242 -11.14 -13.63 -1.50
C ARG A 242 -12.25 -13.72 -2.52
N THR A 243 -11.92 -14.16 -3.74
CA THR A 243 -12.89 -14.42 -4.81
C THR A 243 -14.04 -15.32 -4.33
N GLY A 244 -15.26 -14.90 -4.64
CA GLY A 244 -16.50 -15.61 -4.26
C GLY A 244 -17.08 -15.18 -2.91
N LEU A 245 -16.36 -14.35 -2.15
CA LEU A 245 -16.83 -13.76 -0.89
C LEU A 245 -16.98 -12.24 -1.01
N ASN A 246 -17.72 -11.67 -0.08
CA ASN A 246 -17.96 -10.24 0.00
C ASN A 246 -17.13 -9.60 1.12
N ILE A 247 -16.94 -8.28 1.03
CA ILE A 247 -16.36 -7.47 2.10
C ILE A 247 -17.19 -7.68 3.36
N ARG A 248 -16.50 -7.97 4.46
CA ARG A 248 -17.11 -8.37 5.74
C ARG A 248 -16.30 -7.89 6.93
N ILE A 249 -16.89 -8.03 8.11
CA ILE A 249 -16.19 -7.91 9.39
C ILE A 249 -15.92 -9.33 9.89
N SER A 250 -14.70 -9.58 10.35
CA SER A 250 -14.22 -10.84 10.90
C SER A 250 -13.69 -10.63 12.31
N GLN A 251 -13.60 -11.70 13.10
CA GLN A 251 -13.06 -11.68 14.46
C GLN A 251 -11.58 -12.04 14.43
N LEU A 252 -10.74 -11.14 14.95
CA LEU A 252 -9.30 -11.38 15.04
C LEU A 252 -8.98 -12.51 16.04
N THR A 253 -9.89 -12.78 16.98
CA THR A 253 -9.77 -13.85 17.97
C THR A 253 -10.08 -15.25 17.46
N ASP A 254 -10.62 -15.37 16.23
CA ASP A 254 -10.85 -16.68 15.61
C ASP A 254 -9.50 -17.38 15.37
N ASN A 255 -9.41 -18.68 15.69
CA ASN A 255 -8.19 -19.48 15.56
C ASN A 255 -7.55 -19.34 14.17
N TYR A 256 -8.37 -19.37 13.12
CA TYR A 256 -7.88 -19.17 11.76
C TYR A 256 -7.07 -17.89 11.58
N TRP A 257 -7.54 -16.78 12.14
CA TRP A 257 -6.85 -15.48 12.01
C TRP A 257 -5.65 -15.38 12.93
N GLN A 258 -5.71 -16.02 14.12
CA GLN A 258 -4.57 -16.09 15.03
C GLN A 258 -3.41 -16.88 14.43
N ASP A 259 -3.70 -18.02 13.81
CA ASP A 259 -2.69 -18.90 13.18
C ASP A 259 -1.99 -18.24 11.98
N HIS A 260 -2.64 -17.28 11.34
CA HIS A 260 -2.10 -16.58 10.16
C HIS A 260 -1.63 -15.15 10.44
N TYR A 261 -1.74 -14.68 11.68
CA TYR A 261 -1.40 -13.30 12.03
C TYR A 261 0.10 -13.03 11.95
N LEU A 262 0.49 -12.02 11.14
CA LEU A 262 1.88 -11.59 10.99
C LEU A 262 2.24 -10.35 11.83
N GLY A 263 1.28 -9.51 12.13
CA GLY A 263 1.52 -8.26 12.83
C GLY A 263 0.60 -7.12 12.38
N ALA A 264 0.83 -5.94 12.93
CA ALA A 264 0.05 -4.76 12.62
C ALA A 264 0.91 -3.51 12.37
N LYS A 265 0.31 -2.55 11.68
CA LYS A 265 0.90 -1.23 11.42
C LYS A 265 -0.09 -0.12 11.68
N ARG A 266 0.37 0.95 12.34
CA ARG A 266 -0.37 2.20 12.49
C ARG A 266 -0.04 3.15 11.38
N ILE A 267 -1.09 3.65 10.72
CA ILE A 267 -1.01 4.54 9.56
C ILE A 267 -1.39 5.96 9.95
N LEU A 268 -2.46 6.09 10.75
CA LEU A 268 -3.05 7.39 11.06
C LEU A 268 -2.31 8.00 12.25
N THR A 269 -1.35 8.86 11.93
CA THR A 269 -0.60 9.71 12.87
C THR A 269 -0.72 11.16 12.42
N GLU A 270 -0.40 12.12 13.28
CA GLU A 270 -0.46 13.56 12.94
C GLU A 270 0.34 13.91 11.69
N GLU A 271 1.53 13.31 11.53
CA GLU A 271 2.43 13.58 10.40
C GLU A 271 1.96 12.91 9.11
N ALA A 272 1.15 11.86 9.21
CA ALA A 272 0.73 11.06 8.05
C ALA A 272 -0.56 11.58 7.41
N ILE A 273 -1.42 12.28 8.15
CA ILE A 273 -2.72 12.78 7.67
C ILE A 273 -2.58 14.16 6.99
N LEU A 274 -3.52 14.45 6.05
CA LEU A 274 -3.59 15.74 5.32
C LEU A 274 -4.18 16.85 6.17
#